data_c6a8500eb0a2711a2ae691f0401c00d7
#
_entry.id   c6a8500eb0a2711a2ae691f0401c00d7
#
_cell.length_a   1.000
_cell.length_b   1.000
_cell.length_c   1.000
_cell.angle_alpha   90.00
_cell.angle_beta   90.00
_cell.angle_gamma   90.00
#
_symmetry.space_group_name_H-M   'P 1'
#
loop_
_entity.id
_entity.type
_entity.pdbx_description
1 polymer ?
#
loop_
_entity_poly.entity_id
_entity_poly.type
_entity_poly.pdbx_seq_one_letter_code
_entity_poly.pdbx_strand_id
1 'polypeptide(L)'
;MENVIKKLFVAMLLCLMQTAVCTADTFKGKIVNAETGEMLIGATVRSEINPQPGWSMQNSAETDSTGCFMLDSEWEGRIMFTFSMIGYKNSRKVDYAYGSEVKDTTDLGTIRLQPTALMLQEVEVKAKVPRITMRGDTIVFNPEAFKLKEGARLDELIKKLPGVQRRDGKLYWNDKPIRLMMNGKDMFGGDQILGQLPADVADKLKMYDRKSELARHTGKDEGEEDHVLDIQVKPGFLDKWYGDIAAQYQTKKRYSAALTASRLSDHDPQMVYAQANNTNRYVDKTIGSTMNRNIDGDGKSQYGSYNYQHNWQTKGTQQYTGNSFNI
;
A
#
# COMPACT_ATOMS: atom_id res chain seq x y z
N MET A 1 -5.18 -82.34 31.97
CA MET A 1 -5.22 -81.19 30.97
C MET A 1 -5.93 -79.95 31.59
N GLU A 2 -7.05 -80.13 32.24
CA GLU A 2 -7.85 -78.99 32.74
C GLU A 2 -7.12 -78.08 33.79
N ASN A 3 -6.31 -78.68 34.69
CA ASN A 3 -5.54 -77.94 35.68
C ASN A 3 -4.35 -77.14 35.08
N VAL A 4 -3.84 -77.54 33.95
CA VAL A 4 -2.77 -76.84 33.27
C VAL A 4 -3.34 -75.61 32.52
N ILE A 5 -4.53 -75.77 31.94
CA ILE A 5 -5.25 -74.68 31.22
C ILE A 5 -5.67 -73.58 32.23
N LYS A 6 -6.17 -73.97 33.44
CA LYS A 6 -6.50 -73.02 34.48
C LYS A 6 -5.29 -72.27 35.04
N LYS A 7 -4.13 -72.92 35.17
CA LYS A 7 -2.88 -72.24 35.56
C LYS A 7 -2.34 -71.33 34.51
N LEU A 8 -2.46 -71.71 33.24
CA LEU A 8 -2.09 -70.79 32.08
C LEU A 8 -3.02 -69.62 32.01
N PHE A 9 -4.31 -69.78 32.23
CA PHE A 9 -5.28 -68.70 32.25
C PHE A 9 -5.07 -67.72 33.40
N VAL A 10 -4.73 -68.21 34.60
CA VAL A 10 -4.39 -67.35 35.72
C VAL A 10 -3.05 -66.63 35.51
N ALA A 11 -2.06 -67.29 34.94
CA ALA A 11 -0.78 -66.62 34.58
C ALA A 11 -0.96 -65.54 33.50
N MET A 12 -1.81 -65.80 32.51
CA MET A 12 -2.16 -64.83 31.48
C MET A 12 -2.98 -63.68 32.09
N LEU A 13 -3.87 -63.88 32.99
CA LEU A 13 -4.63 -62.88 33.72
C LEU A 13 -3.74 -61.99 34.60
N LEU A 14 -2.72 -62.61 35.25
CA LEU A 14 -1.72 -61.91 36.06
C LEU A 14 -0.77 -61.03 35.18
N CYS A 15 -0.43 -61.47 33.98
CA CYS A 15 0.33 -60.66 33.03
C CYS A 15 -0.49 -59.48 32.48
N LEU A 16 -1.82 -59.60 32.40
CA LEU A 16 -2.70 -58.50 31.94
C LEU A 16 -2.95 -57.42 33.00
N MET A 17 -2.59 -57.69 34.26
CA MET A 17 -2.70 -56.73 35.36
C MET A 17 -1.43 -55.90 35.64
N GLN A 18 -0.45 -55.92 34.72
CA GLN A 18 0.62 -54.91 34.77
C GLN A 18 0.05 -53.60 34.23
N THR A 19 -0.68 -52.88 35.09
CA THR A 19 -0.94 -51.45 34.86
C THR A 19 0.39 -50.76 34.81
N ALA A 20 0.76 -50.29 33.60
CA ALA A 20 1.87 -49.37 33.44
C ALA A 20 1.54 -48.16 34.32
N VAL A 21 2.22 -48.04 35.45
CA VAL A 21 2.20 -46.81 36.26
C VAL A 21 2.97 -45.82 35.45
N CYS A 22 2.26 -45.01 34.67
CA CYS A 22 2.85 -43.86 33.99
C CYS A 22 3.15 -42.83 35.07
N THR A 23 4.42 -42.68 35.43
CA THR A 23 4.89 -41.64 36.35
C THR A 23 5.27 -40.42 35.55
N ALA A 24 4.73 -39.28 35.92
CA ALA A 24 5.00 -38.00 35.27
C ALA A 24 5.74 -37.09 36.25
N ASP A 25 6.77 -36.41 35.79
CA ASP A 25 7.42 -35.33 36.55
C ASP A 25 6.48 -34.12 36.62
N THR A 26 6.30 -33.59 37.82
CA THR A 26 5.45 -32.40 38.04
C THR A 26 6.33 -31.16 38.22
N PHE A 27 6.11 -30.17 37.44
CA PHE A 27 6.76 -28.84 37.55
C PHE A 27 5.79 -27.87 38.19
N LYS A 28 6.22 -27.17 39.23
CA LYS A 28 5.43 -26.14 39.90
C LYS A 28 6.20 -24.82 39.97
N GLY A 29 5.50 -23.71 40.09
CA GLY A 29 6.11 -22.40 40.27
C GLY A 29 5.08 -21.32 40.45
N LYS A 30 5.55 -20.09 40.55
CA LYS A 30 4.72 -18.91 40.74
C LYS A 30 5.10 -17.82 39.74
N ILE A 31 4.12 -17.15 39.18
CA ILE A 31 4.34 -16.07 38.25
C ILE A 31 3.90 -14.75 38.86
N VAL A 32 4.80 -13.74 38.81
CA VAL A 32 4.55 -12.42 39.36
C VAL A 32 4.98 -11.31 38.38
N ASN A 33 4.39 -10.14 38.52
CA ASN A 33 4.84 -8.92 37.88
C ASN A 33 6.24 -8.54 38.42
N ALA A 34 7.17 -8.27 37.50
CA ALA A 34 8.55 -7.95 37.85
C ALA A 34 8.69 -6.61 38.59
N GLU A 35 7.78 -5.66 38.36
CA GLU A 35 7.83 -4.31 38.94
C GLU A 35 7.04 -4.21 40.24
N THR A 36 5.81 -4.74 40.27
CA THR A 36 4.93 -4.60 41.43
C THR A 36 5.01 -5.75 42.39
N GLY A 37 5.47 -6.92 41.95
CA GLY A 37 5.46 -8.16 42.74
C GLY A 37 4.08 -8.83 42.83
N GLU A 38 3.06 -8.24 42.20
CA GLU A 38 1.70 -8.82 42.21
C GLU A 38 1.64 -10.13 41.45
N MET A 39 0.75 -11.00 41.93
CA MET A 39 0.53 -12.34 41.35
C MET A 39 -0.18 -12.21 40.00
N LEU A 40 0.32 -12.89 39.00
CA LEU A 40 -0.28 -12.91 37.65
C LEU A 40 -1.20 -14.13 37.52
N ILE A 41 -2.50 -13.87 37.53
CA ILE A 41 -3.57 -14.88 37.43
C ILE A 41 -3.91 -15.09 35.96
N GLY A 42 -4.05 -16.34 35.51
CA GLY A 42 -4.34 -16.68 34.13
C GLY A 42 -3.15 -16.50 33.16
N ALA A 43 -1.92 -16.45 33.70
CA ALA A 43 -0.73 -16.50 32.86
C ALA A 43 -0.53 -17.93 32.33
N THR A 44 -0.23 -18.04 31.05
CA THR A 44 -0.04 -19.31 30.36
C THR A 44 1.41 -19.80 30.50
N VAL A 45 1.58 -21.02 30.95
CA VAL A 45 2.85 -21.77 31.02
C VAL A 45 2.81 -22.84 29.96
N ARG A 46 3.70 -22.79 28.98
CA ARG A 46 3.84 -23.85 27.98
C ARG A 46 5.19 -24.54 28.14
N SER A 47 5.16 -25.85 28.17
CA SER A 47 6.37 -26.67 28.09
C SER A 47 6.53 -27.25 26.70
N GLU A 48 7.78 -27.37 26.28
CA GLU A 48 8.16 -28.01 25.02
C GLU A 48 9.34 -28.93 25.26
N ILE A 49 9.19 -30.21 24.92
CA ILE A 49 10.25 -31.23 24.95
C ILE A 49 10.48 -31.70 23.52
N ASN A 50 11.76 -31.78 23.12
CA ASN A 50 12.20 -32.33 21.84
C ASN A 50 12.93 -33.65 22.08
N PRO A 51 12.23 -34.81 22.24
CA PRO A 51 12.86 -36.08 22.52
C PRO A 51 13.70 -36.61 21.34
N GLN A 52 13.37 -36.22 20.11
CA GLN A 52 14.07 -36.59 18.89
C GLN A 52 13.99 -35.43 17.85
N PRO A 53 14.97 -35.32 16.93
CA PRO A 53 14.90 -34.34 15.86
C PRO A 53 13.63 -34.48 15.01
N GLY A 54 12.85 -33.40 14.92
CA GLY A 54 11.58 -33.35 14.17
C GLY A 54 10.33 -33.69 14.99
N TRP A 55 10.47 -34.07 16.26
CA TRP A 55 9.36 -34.33 17.16
C TRP A 55 9.36 -33.32 18.31
N SER A 56 8.25 -32.63 18.51
CA SER A 56 8.03 -31.72 19.63
C SER A 56 6.75 -32.09 20.35
N MET A 57 6.86 -32.27 21.66
CA MET A 57 5.72 -32.48 22.52
C MET A 57 5.50 -31.26 23.38
N GLN A 58 4.27 -30.82 23.46
CA GLN A 58 3.90 -29.59 24.14
C GLN A 58 2.79 -29.89 25.14
N ASN A 59 2.92 -29.31 26.34
CA ASN A 59 1.88 -29.27 27.35
C ASN A 59 1.69 -27.82 27.82
N SER A 60 0.55 -27.49 28.42
CA SER A 60 0.27 -26.14 28.91
C SER A 60 -0.57 -26.17 30.18
N ALA A 61 -0.32 -25.19 31.03
CA ALA A 61 -1.10 -24.89 32.22
C ALA A 61 -1.30 -23.40 32.38
N GLU A 62 -2.26 -23.00 33.19
CA GLU A 62 -2.51 -21.59 33.53
C GLU A 62 -2.27 -21.39 35.03
N THR A 63 -1.89 -20.18 35.43
CA THR A 63 -1.75 -19.81 36.82
C THR A 63 -3.13 -19.66 37.48
N ASP A 64 -3.24 -20.18 38.68
CA ASP A 64 -4.43 -20.11 39.54
C ASP A 64 -4.62 -18.72 40.20
N SER A 65 -5.61 -18.60 41.09
CA SER A 65 -5.91 -17.35 41.83
C SER A 65 -4.77 -16.88 42.75
N THR A 66 -3.78 -17.73 43.02
CA THR A 66 -2.59 -17.40 43.82
C THR A 66 -1.35 -17.15 42.95
N GLY A 67 -1.52 -17.13 41.61
CA GLY A 67 -0.43 -16.99 40.65
C GLY A 67 0.48 -18.23 40.56
N CYS A 68 0.05 -19.37 41.09
CA CYS A 68 0.78 -20.62 41.03
C CYS A 68 0.33 -21.46 39.86
N PHE A 69 1.24 -22.25 39.30
CA PHE A 69 0.95 -23.21 38.25
C PHE A 69 1.51 -24.60 38.62
N MET A 70 0.89 -25.63 38.05
CA MET A 70 1.37 -27.01 38.06
C MET A 70 1.28 -27.55 36.64
N LEU A 71 2.32 -28.22 36.17
CA LEU A 71 2.38 -28.80 34.83
C LEU A 71 3.10 -30.12 34.89
N ASP A 72 2.45 -31.19 34.43
CA ASP A 72 3.00 -32.52 34.39
C ASP A 72 3.70 -32.79 33.05
N SER A 73 4.81 -33.52 33.11
CA SER A 73 5.53 -34.01 31.92
C SER A 73 5.71 -35.51 31.99
N GLU A 74 5.19 -36.21 30.98
CA GLU A 74 5.31 -37.67 30.86
C GLU A 74 6.61 -38.10 30.16
N TRP A 75 7.40 -37.15 29.71
CA TRP A 75 8.54 -37.38 28.82
C TRP A 75 9.84 -36.98 29.49
N GLU A 76 10.85 -37.83 29.34
CA GLU A 76 12.23 -37.56 29.73
C GLU A 76 12.95 -36.68 28.71
N GLY A 77 13.74 -35.76 29.19
CA GLY A 77 14.58 -34.92 28.35
C GLY A 77 14.64 -33.45 28.74
N ARG A 78 15.32 -32.68 27.90
CA ARG A 78 15.41 -31.25 28.09
C ARG A 78 14.06 -30.58 27.79
N ILE A 79 13.52 -29.91 28.78
CA ILE A 79 12.24 -29.21 28.71
C ILE A 79 12.44 -27.72 28.72
N MET A 80 11.77 -27.03 27.79
CA MET A 80 11.76 -25.57 27.71
C MET A 80 10.39 -25.04 28.11
N PHE A 81 10.36 -24.24 29.15
CA PHE A 81 9.17 -23.54 29.61
C PHE A 81 9.11 -22.16 28.98
N THR A 82 7.96 -21.78 28.44
CA THR A 82 7.64 -20.45 28.01
C THR A 82 6.48 -19.91 28.82
N PHE A 83 6.73 -18.81 29.52
CA PHE A 83 5.74 -18.10 30.34
C PHE A 83 5.25 -16.88 29.58
N SER A 84 3.94 -16.75 29.42
CA SER A 84 3.32 -15.67 28.63
C SER A 84 2.06 -15.14 29.30
N MET A 85 1.84 -13.84 29.20
CA MET A 85 0.62 -13.16 29.60
C MET A 85 0.41 -11.93 28.76
N ILE A 86 -0.84 -11.59 28.46
CA ILE A 86 -1.17 -10.36 27.71
C ILE A 86 -0.67 -9.16 28.50
N GLY A 87 0.08 -8.27 27.83
CA GLY A 87 0.67 -7.09 28.46
C GLY A 87 2.04 -7.31 29.09
N TYR A 88 2.63 -8.50 28.95
CA TYR A 88 3.94 -8.83 29.48
C TYR A 88 4.87 -9.41 28.42
N LYS A 89 6.18 -9.23 28.61
CA LYS A 89 7.20 -9.91 27.81
C LYS A 89 7.27 -11.38 28.16
N ASN A 90 7.30 -12.24 27.15
CA ASN A 90 7.48 -13.68 27.37
C ASN A 90 8.83 -13.95 28.05
N SER A 91 8.83 -14.81 29.06
CA SER A 91 10.01 -15.34 29.72
C SER A 91 10.20 -16.80 29.37
N ARG A 92 11.44 -17.26 29.34
CA ARG A 92 11.78 -18.66 29.07
C ARG A 92 12.70 -19.21 30.14
N LYS A 93 12.47 -20.46 30.52
CA LYS A 93 13.35 -21.21 31.42
C LYS A 93 13.55 -22.62 30.86
N VAL A 94 14.74 -23.15 31.01
CA VAL A 94 15.06 -24.52 30.59
C VAL A 94 15.36 -25.32 31.83
N ASP A 95 14.82 -26.54 31.87
CA ASP A 95 15.06 -27.53 32.90
C ASP A 95 15.18 -28.92 32.27
N TYR A 96 15.26 -29.96 33.07
CA TYR A 96 15.36 -31.34 32.62
C TYR A 96 14.32 -32.20 33.33
N ALA A 97 13.55 -32.96 32.57
CA ALA A 97 12.61 -33.97 33.08
C ALA A 97 13.33 -35.35 33.10
N TYR A 98 13.32 -36.03 34.23
CA TYR A 98 14.09 -37.27 34.42
C TYR A 98 13.27 -38.54 34.18
N GLY A 99 11.94 -38.42 34.02
CA GLY A 99 11.06 -39.55 33.71
C GLY A 99 11.21 -40.67 34.74
N SER A 100 11.46 -40.32 36.01
CA SER A 100 11.80 -41.29 37.02
C SER A 100 10.59 -42.15 37.43
N GLU A 101 10.82 -43.40 37.86
CA GLU A 101 9.78 -44.29 38.38
C GLU A 101 9.04 -43.72 39.60
N VAL A 102 9.56 -42.66 40.18
CA VAL A 102 8.97 -41.94 41.31
C VAL A 102 8.57 -40.55 40.82
N LYS A 103 7.29 -40.20 40.99
CA LYS A 103 6.79 -38.86 40.69
C LYS A 103 7.61 -37.84 41.49
N ASP A 104 8.45 -37.08 40.77
CA ASP A 104 9.23 -36.02 41.38
C ASP A 104 8.56 -34.66 41.09
N THR A 105 8.68 -33.73 42.02
CA THR A 105 8.09 -32.41 41.91
C THR A 105 9.22 -31.37 41.90
N THR A 106 9.50 -30.82 40.74
CA THR A 106 10.51 -29.78 40.57
C THR A 106 9.87 -28.40 40.76
N ASP A 107 10.42 -27.61 41.67
CA ASP A 107 10.00 -26.24 41.89
C ASP A 107 10.82 -25.28 40.99
N LEU A 108 10.18 -24.67 40.00
CA LEU A 108 10.78 -23.69 39.12
C LEU A 108 10.96 -22.31 39.77
N GLY A 109 10.44 -22.15 41.00
CA GLY A 109 10.54 -20.91 41.78
C GLY A 109 9.63 -19.81 41.27
N THR A 110 10.00 -18.57 41.57
CA THR A 110 9.21 -17.39 41.18
C THR A 110 9.70 -16.84 39.85
N ILE A 111 8.84 -16.89 38.87
CA ILE A 111 9.06 -16.32 37.51
C ILE A 111 8.55 -14.88 37.48
N ARG A 112 9.41 -13.94 37.10
CA ARG A 112 9.08 -12.53 37.02
C ARG A 112 8.87 -12.14 35.59
N LEU A 113 7.64 -11.72 35.20
CA LEU A 113 7.33 -11.21 33.90
C LEU A 113 7.41 -9.67 33.90
N GLN A 114 8.14 -9.13 32.93
CA GLN A 114 8.22 -7.68 32.77
C GLN A 114 7.00 -7.17 32.02
N PRO A 115 6.28 -6.16 32.53
CA PRO A 115 5.21 -5.53 31.78
C PRO A 115 5.77 -4.95 30.48
N THR A 116 5.10 -5.23 29.39
CA THR A 116 5.36 -4.54 28.11
C THR A 116 4.42 -3.34 28.10
N ALA A 117 4.98 -2.13 28.02
CA ALA A 117 4.17 -1.00 27.59
C ALA A 117 3.68 -1.38 26.18
N LEU A 118 2.49 -1.98 26.11
CA LEU A 118 1.74 -2.05 24.87
C LEU A 118 1.41 -0.59 24.52
N MET A 119 2.30 0.08 23.79
CA MET A 119 1.82 1.02 22.81
C MET A 119 0.91 0.18 21.91
N LEU A 120 -0.37 0.20 22.16
CA LEU A 120 -1.37 -0.07 21.15
C LEU A 120 -0.96 0.88 20.04
N GLN A 121 -0.28 0.39 19.02
CA GLN A 121 -0.29 1.07 17.74
C GLN A 121 -1.77 1.22 17.47
N GLU A 122 -2.21 2.48 17.54
CA GLU A 122 -3.51 2.87 17.07
C GLU A 122 -3.67 2.18 15.74
N VAL A 123 -4.52 1.16 15.70
CA VAL A 123 -4.90 0.52 14.45
C VAL A 123 -5.74 1.59 13.78
N GLU A 124 -5.03 2.49 13.08
CA GLU A 124 -5.65 3.39 12.14
C GLU A 124 -6.36 2.46 11.15
N VAL A 125 -7.63 2.22 11.41
CA VAL A 125 -8.52 1.57 10.45
C VAL A 125 -8.59 2.57 9.31
N LYS A 126 -7.61 2.52 8.41
CA LYS A 126 -7.70 3.18 7.10
C LYS A 126 -8.86 2.48 6.43
N ALA A 127 -10.03 3.07 6.60
CA ALA A 127 -11.18 2.69 5.79
C ALA A 127 -10.64 2.66 4.36
N LYS A 128 -10.70 1.50 3.70
CA LYS A 128 -10.27 1.39 2.30
C LYS A 128 -11.16 2.34 1.52
N VAL A 129 -10.61 3.51 1.24
CA VAL A 129 -11.34 4.50 0.45
C VAL A 129 -11.63 3.82 -0.89
N PRO A 130 -12.91 3.72 -1.28
CA PRO A 130 -13.27 3.04 -2.51
C PRO A 130 -12.58 3.73 -3.68
N ARG A 131 -12.04 2.93 -4.61
CA ARG A 131 -11.38 3.45 -5.81
C ARG A 131 -12.32 4.28 -6.67
N ILE A 132 -13.59 3.90 -6.70
CA ILE A 132 -14.63 4.45 -7.55
C ILE A 132 -15.87 4.65 -6.70
N THR A 133 -16.45 5.83 -6.79
CA THR A 133 -17.77 6.14 -6.23
C THR A 133 -18.62 6.82 -7.29
N MET A 134 -19.92 6.56 -7.28
CA MET A 134 -20.87 7.27 -8.15
C MET A 134 -21.62 8.33 -7.34
N ARG A 135 -21.74 9.53 -7.90
CA ARG A 135 -22.54 10.62 -7.35
C ARG A 135 -23.47 11.14 -8.44
N GLY A 136 -24.72 10.66 -8.45
CA GLY A 136 -25.60 10.86 -9.61
C GLY A 136 -24.98 10.24 -10.86
N ASP A 137 -24.89 11.01 -11.94
CA ASP A 137 -24.32 10.58 -13.22
C ASP A 137 -22.78 10.77 -13.29
N THR A 138 -22.15 11.22 -12.20
CA THR A 138 -20.70 11.45 -12.14
C THR A 138 -19.98 10.27 -11.49
N ILE A 139 -19.01 9.71 -12.19
CA ILE A 139 -18.06 8.73 -11.66
C ILE A 139 -16.90 9.49 -11.01
N VAL A 140 -16.66 9.26 -9.74
CA VAL A 140 -15.56 9.87 -8.99
C VAL A 140 -14.52 8.80 -8.68
N PHE A 141 -13.30 9.00 -9.20
CA PHE A 141 -12.15 8.16 -8.90
C PHE A 141 -11.32 8.82 -7.79
N ASN A 142 -10.86 8.00 -6.85
CA ASN A 142 -9.92 8.42 -5.83
C ASN A 142 -8.49 8.06 -6.24
N PRO A 143 -7.62 9.05 -6.52
CA PRO A 143 -6.24 8.81 -6.92
C PRO A 143 -5.44 7.95 -5.93
N GLU A 144 -5.63 8.14 -4.63
CA GLU A 144 -4.89 7.45 -3.57
C GLU A 144 -5.17 5.94 -3.52
N ALA A 145 -6.31 5.50 -4.07
CA ALA A 145 -6.66 4.09 -4.14
C ALA A 145 -5.96 3.34 -5.30
N PHE A 146 -5.25 4.04 -6.19
CA PHE A 146 -4.50 3.45 -7.29
C PHE A 146 -3.03 3.29 -6.89
N LYS A 147 -2.50 2.07 -7.02
CA LYS A 147 -1.08 1.80 -6.77
C LYS A 147 -0.22 2.42 -7.87
N LEU A 148 0.44 3.50 -7.55
CA LEU A 148 1.41 4.17 -8.41
C LEU A 148 2.82 3.98 -7.86
N LYS A 149 3.83 4.11 -8.72
CA LYS A 149 5.22 4.22 -8.29
C LYS A 149 5.46 5.61 -7.71
N GLU A 150 6.44 5.72 -6.82
CA GLU A 150 6.89 7.02 -6.34
C GLU A 150 7.35 7.90 -7.52
N GLY A 151 6.93 9.16 -7.54
CA GLY A 151 7.20 10.07 -8.64
C GLY A 151 6.39 9.83 -9.92
N ALA A 152 5.34 8.99 -9.87
CA ALA A 152 4.46 8.77 -11.02
C ALA A 152 3.83 10.06 -11.52
N ARG A 153 3.63 10.14 -12.83
CA ARG A 153 3.00 11.29 -13.49
C ARG A 153 1.49 11.12 -13.58
N LEU A 154 0.80 12.24 -13.75
CA LEU A 154 -0.66 12.27 -13.81
C LEU A 154 -1.22 11.46 -15.00
N ASP A 155 -0.50 11.42 -16.12
CA ASP A 155 -0.87 10.59 -17.27
C ASP A 155 -0.80 9.09 -16.97
N GLU A 156 0.11 8.65 -16.08
CA GLU A 156 0.19 7.25 -15.62
C GLU A 156 -1.01 6.89 -14.73
N LEU A 157 -1.47 7.83 -13.89
CA LEU A 157 -2.68 7.67 -13.10
C LEU A 157 -3.91 7.52 -13.99
N ILE A 158 -4.06 8.43 -14.96
CA ILE A 158 -5.21 8.45 -15.88
C ILE A 158 -5.28 7.16 -16.71
N LYS A 159 -4.15 6.63 -17.17
CA LYS A 159 -4.09 5.33 -17.87
C LYS A 159 -4.55 4.14 -17.05
N LYS A 160 -4.56 4.26 -15.71
CA LYS A 160 -5.07 3.21 -14.81
C LYS A 160 -6.57 3.31 -14.52
N LEU A 161 -7.22 4.37 -14.99
CA LEU A 161 -8.66 4.51 -14.83
C LEU A 161 -9.39 3.49 -15.72
N PRO A 162 -10.41 2.80 -15.18
CA PRO A 162 -11.21 1.86 -15.95
C PRO A 162 -11.87 2.52 -17.18
N GLY A 163 -11.76 1.87 -18.32
CA GLY A 163 -12.34 2.33 -19.58
C GLY A 163 -11.57 3.45 -20.29
N VAL A 164 -10.52 4.00 -19.69
CA VAL A 164 -9.70 5.04 -20.31
C VAL A 164 -8.60 4.41 -21.17
N GLN A 165 -8.50 4.87 -22.40
CA GLN A 165 -7.48 4.46 -23.38
C GLN A 165 -6.81 5.68 -23.99
N ARG A 166 -5.54 5.54 -24.39
CA ARG A 166 -4.82 6.56 -25.14
C ARG A 166 -4.54 6.06 -26.55
N ARG A 167 -5.02 6.80 -27.55
CA ARG A 167 -4.79 6.53 -28.98
C ARG A 167 -4.34 7.84 -29.64
N ASP A 168 -3.28 7.80 -30.42
CA ASP A 168 -2.74 8.94 -31.18
C ASP A 168 -2.54 10.21 -30.32
N GLY A 169 -2.11 10.02 -29.06
CA GLY A 169 -1.89 11.11 -28.11
C GLY A 169 -3.14 11.61 -27.40
N LYS A 170 -4.34 11.25 -27.83
CA LYS A 170 -5.61 11.66 -27.24
C LYS A 170 -6.16 10.60 -26.28
N LEU A 171 -6.92 11.05 -25.29
CA LEU A 171 -7.60 10.18 -24.34
C LEU A 171 -9.03 9.86 -24.82
N TYR A 172 -9.42 8.60 -24.64
CA TYR A 172 -10.75 8.09 -24.95
C TYR A 172 -11.31 7.33 -23.75
N TRP A 173 -12.62 7.45 -23.54
CA TRP A 173 -13.37 6.65 -22.58
C TRP A 173 -14.51 5.95 -23.32
N ASN A 174 -14.53 4.62 -23.24
CA ASN A 174 -15.50 3.81 -23.99
C ASN A 174 -15.60 4.20 -25.48
N ASP A 175 -14.42 4.35 -26.11
CA ASP A 175 -14.25 4.74 -27.52
C ASP A 175 -14.68 6.18 -27.90
N LYS A 176 -15.07 7.00 -26.95
CA LYS A 176 -15.40 8.40 -27.16
C LYS A 176 -14.28 9.30 -26.65
N PRO A 177 -13.97 10.39 -27.37
CA PRO A 177 -12.89 11.30 -26.97
C PRO A 177 -13.22 11.99 -25.64
N ILE A 178 -12.20 12.11 -24.78
CA ILE A 178 -12.31 12.79 -23.49
C ILE A 178 -11.90 14.25 -23.63
N ARG A 179 -12.72 15.16 -23.12
CA ARG A 179 -12.35 16.54 -22.88
C ARG A 179 -11.76 16.69 -21.49
N LEU A 180 -10.54 17.20 -21.41
CA LEU A 180 -9.85 17.42 -20.13
C LEU A 180 -10.25 18.75 -19.52
N MET A 181 -10.61 18.69 -18.26
CA MET A 181 -10.87 19.86 -17.43
C MET A 181 -10.04 19.83 -16.15
N MET A 182 -9.81 20.97 -15.57
CA MET A 182 -9.15 21.16 -14.31
C MET A 182 -9.97 22.12 -13.44
N ASN A 183 -10.38 21.68 -12.27
CA ASN A 183 -11.25 22.44 -11.37
C ASN A 183 -12.48 23.03 -12.08
N GLY A 184 -13.10 22.27 -12.99
CA GLY A 184 -14.28 22.69 -13.76
C GLY A 184 -14.02 23.64 -14.94
N LYS A 185 -12.76 23.94 -15.25
CA LYS A 185 -12.34 24.77 -16.40
C LYS A 185 -11.60 23.93 -17.44
N ASP A 186 -11.65 24.33 -18.70
CA ASP A 186 -10.87 23.65 -19.74
C ASP A 186 -9.38 23.68 -19.40
N MET A 187 -8.75 22.51 -19.52
CA MET A 187 -7.35 22.35 -19.14
C MET A 187 -6.42 23.04 -20.15
N PHE A 188 -5.71 24.05 -19.69
CA PHE A 188 -4.68 24.71 -20.47
C PHE A 188 -3.56 23.73 -20.82
N GLY A 189 -3.14 23.71 -22.10
CA GLY A 189 -2.13 22.78 -22.58
C GLY A 189 -2.63 21.36 -22.89
N GLY A 190 -3.88 21.04 -22.57
CA GLY A 190 -4.52 19.76 -22.89
C GLY A 190 -3.74 18.54 -22.40
N ASP A 191 -3.69 17.48 -23.22
CA ASP A 191 -3.03 16.19 -22.88
C ASP A 191 -1.52 16.31 -22.65
N GLN A 192 -0.89 17.36 -23.17
CA GLN A 192 0.57 17.52 -23.10
C GLN A 192 1.07 17.80 -21.67
N ILE A 193 0.26 18.53 -20.89
CA ILE A 193 0.63 18.89 -19.52
C ILE A 193 0.53 17.69 -18.55
N LEU A 194 -0.28 16.68 -18.86
CA LEU A 194 -0.49 15.52 -18.01
C LEU A 194 0.82 14.76 -17.69
N GLY A 195 1.71 14.69 -18.66
CA GLY A 195 3.02 14.05 -18.48
C GLY A 195 4.03 14.87 -17.67
N GLN A 196 3.72 16.14 -17.36
CA GLN A 196 4.59 17.03 -16.59
C GLN A 196 4.13 17.11 -15.12
N LEU A 197 2.84 16.93 -14.88
CA LEU A 197 2.28 17.01 -13.54
C LEU A 197 2.51 15.71 -12.76
N PRO A 198 2.92 15.79 -11.49
CA PRO A 198 2.95 14.60 -10.61
C PRO A 198 1.52 14.09 -10.36
N ALA A 199 1.36 12.79 -10.20
CA ALA A 199 0.05 12.18 -9.92
C ALA A 199 -0.59 12.70 -8.63
N ASP A 200 0.23 13.12 -7.67
CA ASP A 200 -0.19 13.63 -6.35
C ASP A 200 -0.93 14.98 -6.43
N VAL A 201 -0.86 15.67 -7.57
CA VAL A 201 -1.64 16.90 -7.82
C VAL A 201 -3.14 16.64 -7.70
N ALA A 202 -3.60 15.45 -8.12
CA ALA A 202 -5.01 15.14 -8.16
C ALA A 202 -5.56 14.78 -6.77
N ASP A 203 -6.60 15.47 -6.32
CA ASP A 203 -7.44 15.12 -5.18
C ASP A 203 -8.49 14.09 -5.59
N LYS A 204 -9.21 14.39 -6.66
CA LYS A 204 -10.25 13.54 -7.25
C LYS A 204 -10.25 13.69 -8.77
N LEU A 205 -10.66 12.63 -9.43
CA LEU A 205 -10.89 12.63 -10.87
C LEU A 205 -12.38 12.36 -11.10
N LYS A 206 -13.06 13.27 -11.76
CA LYS A 206 -14.50 13.16 -12.03
C LYS A 206 -14.73 12.92 -13.51
N MET A 207 -15.44 11.85 -13.82
CA MET A 207 -15.87 11.52 -15.17
C MET A 207 -17.37 11.71 -15.28
N TYR A 208 -17.81 12.53 -16.21
CA TYR A 208 -19.22 12.81 -16.44
C TYR A 208 -19.47 13.27 -17.87
N ASP A 209 -20.70 13.15 -18.30
CA ASP A 209 -21.15 13.65 -19.58
C ASP A 209 -21.78 15.03 -19.40
N ARG A 210 -21.50 15.94 -20.33
CA ARG A 210 -22.15 17.25 -20.36
C ARG A 210 -22.54 17.59 -21.79
N LYS A 211 -23.55 18.43 -21.92
CA LYS A 211 -23.96 18.97 -23.23
C LYS A 211 -22.77 19.64 -23.93
N SER A 212 -22.69 19.45 -25.25
CA SER A 212 -21.67 20.03 -26.08
C SER A 212 -21.57 21.55 -25.88
N GLU A 213 -20.41 22.12 -26.14
CA GLU A 213 -20.21 23.57 -25.99
C GLU A 213 -21.13 24.35 -26.91
N LEU A 214 -21.39 23.83 -28.12
CA LEU A 214 -22.32 24.42 -29.07
C LEU A 214 -23.75 24.44 -28.53
N ALA A 215 -24.22 23.33 -27.97
CA ALA A 215 -25.54 23.25 -27.35
C ALA A 215 -25.68 24.20 -26.15
N ARG A 216 -24.61 24.41 -25.38
CA ARG A 216 -24.59 25.37 -24.26
C ARG A 216 -24.65 26.83 -24.70
N HIS A 217 -24.00 27.17 -25.81
CA HIS A 217 -23.99 28.55 -26.33
C HIS A 217 -25.24 28.87 -27.14
N THR A 218 -25.74 27.93 -27.92
CA THR A 218 -26.89 28.17 -28.83
C THR A 218 -28.24 27.83 -28.17
N GLY A 219 -28.23 27.09 -27.07
CA GLY A 219 -29.44 26.56 -26.41
C GLY A 219 -30.15 25.44 -27.19
N LYS A 220 -29.60 25.03 -28.34
CA LYS A 220 -30.12 23.93 -29.16
C LYS A 220 -29.40 22.63 -28.77
N ASP A 221 -30.17 21.65 -28.36
CA ASP A 221 -29.66 20.33 -28.04
C ASP A 221 -29.53 19.50 -29.32
N GLU A 222 -28.31 19.20 -29.73
CA GLU A 222 -28.02 18.41 -30.92
C GLU A 222 -27.87 16.92 -30.59
N GLY A 223 -28.06 16.52 -29.31
CA GLY A 223 -27.91 15.16 -28.85
C GLY A 223 -26.46 14.70 -28.70
N GLU A 224 -25.48 15.60 -28.93
CA GLU A 224 -24.07 15.32 -28.72
C GLU A 224 -23.63 15.72 -27.31
N GLU A 225 -22.96 14.80 -26.61
CA GLU A 225 -22.44 15.01 -25.28
C GLU A 225 -20.90 14.92 -25.28
N ASP A 226 -20.27 15.86 -24.58
CA ASP A 226 -18.84 15.84 -24.31
C ASP A 226 -18.59 14.92 -23.10
N HIS A 227 -17.72 13.91 -23.27
CA HIS A 227 -17.21 13.13 -22.15
C HIS A 227 -16.10 13.90 -21.46
N VAL A 228 -16.31 14.30 -20.22
CA VAL A 228 -15.40 15.17 -19.48
C VAL A 228 -14.67 14.37 -18.41
N LEU A 229 -13.34 14.49 -18.37
CA LEU A 229 -12.52 14.13 -17.22
C LEU A 229 -12.04 15.41 -16.53
N ASP A 230 -12.64 15.73 -15.40
CA ASP A 230 -12.32 16.89 -14.58
C ASP A 230 -11.37 16.50 -13.44
N ILE A 231 -10.18 17.06 -13.44
CA ILE A 231 -9.11 16.85 -12.47
C ILE A 231 -9.27 17.90 -11.40
N GLN A 232 -9.70 17.45 -10.20
CA GLN A 232 -9.74 18.31 -9.02
C GLN A 232 -8.34 18.35 -8.41
N VAL A 233 -7.76 19.55 -8.32
CA VAL A 233 -6.40 19.75 -7.83
C VAL A 233 -6.40 19.90 -6.31
N LYS A 234 -5.49 19.21 -5.62
CA LYS A 234 -5.29 19.34 -4.18
C LYS A 234 -4.87 20.78 -3.81
N PRO A 235 -5.38 21.31 -2.67
CA PRO A 235 -4.89 22.58 -2.15
C PRO A 235 -3.37 22.58 -2.01
N GLY A 236 -2.73 23.68 -2.41
CA GLY A 236 -1.28 23.85 -2.32
C GLY A 236 -0.47 23.36 -3.53
N PHE A 237 -1.11 22.78 -4.56
CA PHE A 237 -0.46 22.43 -5.81
C PHE A 237 -0.69 23.49 -6.92
N LEU A 238 -1.64 24.39 -6.73
CA LEU A 238 -1.85 25.53 -7.62
C LEU A 238 -0.75 26.59 -7.47
N ASP A 239 -0.60 27.41 -8.48
CA ASP A 239 0.38 28.51 -8.60
C ASP A 239 1.85 28.09 -8.49
N LYS A 240 2.14 26.83 -8.81
CA LYS A 240 3.48 26.26 -8.84
C LYS A 240 3.90 25.91 -10.27
N TRP A 241 5.21 25.90 -10.47
CA TRP A 241 5.83 25.46 -11.70
C TRP A 241 6.16 23.96 -11.64
N TYR A 242 5.81 23.24 -12.69
CA TYR A 242 6.09 21.84 -12.91
C TYR A 242 6.79 21.69 -14.25
N GLY A 243 7.76 20.81 -14.37
CA GLY A 243 8.44 20.62 -15.63
C GLY A 243 9.57 19.63 -15.57
N ASP A 244 10.18 19.45 -16.74
CA ASP A 244 11.26 18.51 -16.97
C ASP A 244 12.38 19.18 -17.77
N ILE A 245 13.60 18.82 -17.43
CA ILE A 245 14.80 19.17 -18.19
C ILE A 245 15.45 17.86 -18.63
N ALA A 246 15.69 17.73 -19.92
CA ALA A 246 16.40 16.60 -20.48
C ALA A 246 17.63 17.13 -21.28
N ALA A 247 18.80 16.54 -21.02
CA ALA A 247 19.99 16.85 -21.76
C ALA A 247 20.74 15.55 -22.13
N GLN A 248 21.15 15.44 -23.37
CA GLN A 248 21.89 14.31 -23.88
C GLN A 248 23.11 14.79 -24.67
N TYR A 249 24.22 14.12 -24.47
CA TYR A 249 25.42 14.29 -25.26
C TYR A 249 25.85 12.93 -25.81
N GLN A 250 26.14 12.88 -27.12
CA GLN A 250 26.49 11.66 -27.83
C GLN A 250 27.85 11.81 -28.54
N THR A 251 28.40 10.70 -28.99
CA THR A 251 29.59 10.67 -29.83
C THR A 251 29.42 11.54 -31.07
N LYS A 252 30.53 11.97 -31.70
CA LYS A 252 30.56 12.88 -32.86
C LYS A 252 29.98 14.27 -32.56
N LYS A 253 30.13 14.77 -31.31
CA LYS A 253 29.69 16.11 -30.88
C LYS A 253 28.18 16.36 -31.08
N ARG A 254 27.37 15.28 -30.98
CA ARG A 254 25.90 15.42 -31.01
C ARG A 254 25.34 15.74 -29.66
N TYR A 255 24.39 16.63 -29.61
CA TYR A 255 23.70 17.02 -28.37
C TYR A 255 22.20 17.18 -28.60
N SER A 256 21.44 17.03 -27.55
CA SER A 256 20.04 17.39 -27.46
C SER A 256 19.74 17.89 -26.05
N ALA A 257 19.09 19.05 -25.97
CA ALA A 257 18.61 19.61 -24.71
C ALA A 257 17.16 20.03 -24.88
N ALA A 258 16.31 19.74 -23.92
CA ALA A 258 14.91 20.16 -23.91
C ALA A 258 14.51 20.60 -22.50
N LEU A 259 13.76 21.66 -22.42
CA LEU A 259 13.10 22.19 -21.22
C LEU A 259 11.60 22.25 -21.49
N THR A 260 10.82 21.73 -20.58
CA THR A 260 9.38 21.93 -20.55
C THR A 260 8.98 22.35 -19.15
N ALA A 261 8.27 23.46 -19.02
CA ALA A 261 7.78 23.93 -17.72
C ALA A 261 6.36 24.51 -17.88
N SER A 262 5.51 24.20 -16.90
CA SER A 262 4.12 24.66 -16.87
C SER A 262 3.78 25.17 -15.49
N ARG A 263 3.18 26.36 -15.42
CA ARG A 263 2.58 26.89 -14.20
C ARG A 263 1.12 26.46 -14.13
N LEU A 264 0.81 25.69 -13.10
CA LEU A 264 -0.55 25.26 -12.84
C LEU A 264 -1.28 26.37 -12.08
N SER A 265 -2.19 27.06 -12.73
CA SER A 265 -2.94 28.17 -12.12
C SER A 265 -4.37 28.21 -12.65
N ASP A 266 -5.32 28.58 -11.80
CA ASP A 266 -6.72 28.78 -12.19
C ASP A 266 -6.93 30.12 -12.94
N HIS A 267 -6.02 31.09 -12.76
CA HIS A 267 -6.15 32.43 -13.34
C HIS A 267 -5.16 32.67 -14.47
N ASP A 268 -3.89 32.32 -14.24
CA ASP A 268 -2.78 32.65 -15.13
C ASP A 268 -1.94 31.40 -15.45
N PRO A 269 -2.51 30.39 -16.10
CA PRO A 269 -1.73 29.22 -16.53
C PRO A 269 -0.71 29.64 -17.59
N GLN A 270 0.50 29.08 -17.48
CA GLN A 270 1.61 29.38 -18.38
C GLN A 270 2.32 28.10 -18.77
N MET A 271 2.89 28.09 -19.96
CA MET A 271 3.68 26.97 -20.46
C MET A 271 4.89 27.48 -21.26
N VAL A 272 6.05 26.94 -20.90
CA VAL A 272 7.33 27.21 -21.58
C VAL A 272 7.83 25.90 -22.14
N TYR A 273 8.25 25.93 -23.37
CA TYR A 273 8.98 24.86 -24.03
C TYR A 273 10.19 25.42 -24.75
N ALA A 274 11.36 24.82 -24.56
CA ALA A 274 12.56 25.15 -25.28
C ALA A 274 13.32 23.88 -25.65
N GLN A 275 13.88 23.84 -26.84
CA GLN A 275 14.67 22.72 -27.34
C GLN A 275 15.83 23.22 -28.19
N ALA A 276 16.97 22.58 -28.04
CA ALA A 276 18.12 22.74 -28.91
C ALA A 276 18.77 21.38 -29.17
N ASN A 277 18.97 21.04 -30.46
CA ASN A 277 19.66 19.78 -30.79
C ASN A 277 20.36 19.87 -32.15
N ASN A 278 21.31 18.97 -32.38
CA ASN A 278 21.96 18.70 -33.64
C ASN A 278 21.89 17.20 -34.02
N THR A 279 20.82 16.53 -33.59
CA THR A 279 20.61 15.09 -33.80
C THR A 279 19.69 14.76 -34.95
N ASN A 280 19.46 15.74 -35.86
CA ASN A 280 18.54 15.62 -36.99
C ASN A 280 17.08 15.32 -36.62
N ARG A 281 16.70 15.64 -35.37
CA ARG A 281 15.33 15.52 -34.87
C ARG A 281 14.75 16.91 -34.66
N TYR A 282 13.69 17.17 -35.34
CA TYR A 282 12.87 18.34 -35.10
C TYR A 282 11.64 17.92 -34.30
N VAL A 283 11.42 18.53 -33.15
CA VAL A 283 10.23 18.32 -32.34
C VAL A 283 9.58 19.67 -32.14
N ASP A 284 8.42 19.84 -32.69
CA ASP A 284 7.57 20.99 -32.43
C ASP A 284 6.50 20.58 -31.41
N LYS A 285 6.46 21.28 -30.28
CA LYS A 285 5.45 21.11 -29.24
C LYS A 285 4.72 22.44 -29.06
N THR A 286 3.68 22.65 -29.83
CA THR A 286 2.70 23.72 -29.58
C THR A 286 1.52 23.18 -28.78
N ILE A 287 0.75 24.05 -28.15
CA ILE A 287 -0.50 23.68 -27.48
C ILE A 287 -1.40 22.92 -28.46
N GLY A 288 -1.74 21.66 -28.10
CA GLY A 288 -2.62 20.81 -28.90
C GLY A 288 -1.95 20.10 -30.10
N SER A 289 -0.65 20.27 -30.31
CA SER A 289 0.07 19.60 -31.41
C SER A 289 1.48 19.18 -31.00
N THR A 290 1.91 18.01 -31.45
CA THR A 290 3.31 17.59 -31.39
C THR A 290 3.71 17.05 -32.74
N MET A 291 4.63 17.74 -33.42
CA MET A 291 5.23 17.25 -34.65
C MET A 291 6.64 16.74 -34.42
N ASN A 292 6.90 15.52 -34.85
CA ASN A 292 8.23 14.95 -34.91
C ASN A 292 8.65 14.81 -36.37
N ARG A 293 9.73 15.46 -36.77
CA ARG A 293 10.34 15.29 -38.08
C ARG A 293 11.77 14.82 -37.96
N ASN A 294 12.14 13.86 -38.78
CA ASN A 294 13.54 13.57 -39.05
C ASN A 294 13.97 14.47 -40.21
N ILE A 295 15.09 15.17 -40.02
CA ILE A 295 15.68 16.06 -41.06
C ILE A 295 16.86 15.29 -41.62
N ASP A 296 16.91 15.15 -42.94
CA ASP A 296 18.06 14.57 -43.63
C ASP A 296 19.22 15.55 -43.60
N GLY A 297 20.43 15.07 -43.26
CA GLY A 297 21.65 15.88 -43.22
C GLY A 297 22.08 16.28 -41.80
N ASP A 298 23.14 17.10 -41.69
CA ASP A 298 23.68 17.60 -40.42
C ASP A 298 22.99 18.93 -40.03
N GLY A 299 21.75 18.82 -39.55
CA GLY A 299 20.97 19.97 -39.16
C GLY A 299 21.09 20.30 -37.67
N LYS A 300 21.10 21.60 -37.36
CA LYS A 300 20.89 22.12 -36.00
C LYS A 300 19.46 22.63 -35.91
N SER A 301 18.78 22.31 -34.85
CA SER A 301 17.41 22.76 -34.59
C SER A 301 17.36 23.44 -33.23
N GLN A 302 16.75 24.60 -33.19
CA GLN A 302 16.39 25.32 -31.96
C GLN A 302 14.92 25.70 -32.08
N TYR A 303 14.21 25.52 -31.01
CA TYR A 303 12.79 25.86 -30.94
C TYR A 303 12.47 26.35 -29.55
N GLY A 304 11.66 27.40 -29.45
CA GLY A 304 11.13 27.90 -28.18
C GLY A 304 9.68 28.31 -28.35
N SER A 305 8.87 28.03 -27.34
CA SER A 305 7.50 28.53 -27.26
C SER A 305 7.17 28.96 -25.83
N TYR A 306 6.46 30.05 -25.73
CA TYR A 306 5.85 30.52 -24.49
C TYR A 306 4.36 30.73 -24.72
N ASN A 307 3.55 30.09 -23.92
CA ASN A 307 2.11 30.17 -24.00
C ASN A 307 1.58 30.66 -22.65
N TYR A 308 0.69 31.63 -22.72
CA TYR A 308 0.08 32.29 -21.58
C TYR A 308 -1.40 32.43 -21.82
N GLN A 309 -2.20 32.20 -20.80
CA GLN A 309 -3.64 32.43 -20.79
C GLN A 309 -4.02 33.19 -19.53
N HIS A 310 -4.89 34.18 -19.67
CA HIS A 310 -5.50 34.84 -18.52
C HIS A 310 -7.00 34.57 -18.50
N ASN A 311 -7.47 34.09 -17.34
CA ASN A 311 -8.89 33.76 -17.16
C ASN A 311 -9.58 34.90 -16.40
N TRP A 312 -10.37 35.67 -17.10
CA TRP A 312 -11.19 36.74 -16.53
C TRP A 312 -12.47 36.12 -15.96
N GLN A 313 -12.70 36.23 -14.66
CA GLN A 313 -14.00 35.89 -14.06
C GLN A 313 -14.89 37.14 -14.05
N THR A 314 -15.73 37.26 -15.04
CA THR A 314 -16.87 38.20 -15.00
C THR A 314 -18.12 37.40 -14.62
N LYS A 315 -19.00 37.93 -13.75
CA LYS A 315 -20.22 37.25 -13.33
C LYS A 315 -20.97 36.66 -14.53
N GLY A 316 -20.97 35.33 -14.65
CA GLY A 316 -21.75 34.58 -15.63
C GLY A 316 -21.07 34.23 -16.96
N THR A 317 -19.87 34.74 -17.26
CA THR A 317 -19.19 34.46 -18.53
C THR A 317 -17.70 34.28 -18.27
N GLN A 318 -17.14 33.13 -18.69
CA GLN A 318 -15.68 32.93 -18.71
C GLN A 318 -15.13 33.50 -20.03
N GLN A 319 -14.30 34.52 -19.96
CA GLN A 319 -13.54 35.03 -21.10
C GLN A 319 -12.09 34.60 -20.96
N TYR A 320 -11.54 34.07 -22.03
CA TYR A 320 -10.14 33.66 -22.13
C TYR A 320 -9.42 34.57 -23.08
N THR A 321 -8.29 35.12 -22.65
CA THR A 321 -7.34 35.79 -23.53
C THR A 321 -6.06 34.97 -23.49
N GLY A 322 -5.64 34.44 -24.63
CA GLY A 322 -4.41 33.68 -24.76
C GLY A 322 -3.48 34.29 -25.80
N ASN A 323 -2.21 34.36 -25.48
CA ASN A 323 -1.15 34.74 -26.41
C ASN A 323 -0.13 33.58 -26.49
N SER A 324 0.24 33.19 -27.71
CA SER A 324 1.33 32.27 -27.95
C SER A 324 2.45 33.00 -28.69
N PHE A 325 3.68 32.82 -28.26
CA PHE A 325 4.87 33.33 -28.90
C PHE A 325 5.78 32.16 -29.25
N ASN A 326 6.11 32.00 -30.53
CA ASN A 326 6.97 30.94 -31.04
C ASN A 326 8.20 31.57 -31.69
N ILE A 327 9.40 31.07 -31.38
CA ILE A 327 10.69 31.47 -31.99
C ILE A 327 11.32 30.23 -32.59
#